data_f6da0d685118be015f528a361eae8a31
#
_entry.id   f6da0d685118be015f528a361eae8a31
#
_cell.length_a   1.000
_cell.length_b   1.000
_cell.length_c   1.000
_cell.angle_alpha   90.00
_cell.angle_beta   90.00
_cell.angle_gamma   90.00
#
_symmetry.space_group_name_H-M   'P 1'
#
loop_
_entity.id
_entity.type
_entity.pdbx_description
1 polymer ?
#
loop_
_entity_poly.entity_id
_entity_poly.type
_entity_poly.pdbx_seq_one_letter_code
_entity_poly.pdbx_strand_id
1 'polypeptide(L)'
;IEIINKVQLSKIETAEDLSNVNFVITSLTNNKFPEITFKNIKDFTCKPTTNNTDYTISTIQHVYGNLNVTGQMRSNAKFPDLEIIDGYGYIQIPMFASITMPVLKEVGGQFYLSGNFTSCNLPLLSKVCCSASPVYYKEGEGSLAISLQSKSLDIPELLHVGGEGLFVNKATGITCDKLQTIDGTLQIKSATSLSQETLSM
;
A
#
# COMPACT_ATOMS: atom_id res chain seq x y z
N ILE A 1 18.70 3.45 -7.56
CA ILE A 1 19.14 4.86 -7.51
C ILE A 1 18.65 5.43 -6.20
N GLU A 2 19.56 5.96 -5.40
CA GLU A 2 19.23 6.70 -4.20
C GLU A 2 19.18 8.19 -4.54
N ILE A 3 18.01 8.80 -4.31
CA ILE A 3 17.80 10.21 -4.60
C ILE A 3 17.82 10.99 -3.30
N ILE A 4 18.85 11.80 -3.14
CA ILE A 4 19.09 12.58 -1.92
C ILE A 4 18.64 14.03 -2.10
N ASN A 5 18.54 14.53 -3.33
CA ASN A 5 18.17 15.91 -3.61
C ASN A 5 17.49 16.10 -4.99
N LYS A 6 16.87 17.26 -5.18
CA LYS A 6 16.11 17.61 -6.38
C LYS A 6 16.96 17.58 -7.69
N VAL A 7 18.27 17.82 -7.59
CA VAL A 7 19.15 17.85 -8.78
C VAL A 7 19.36 16.46 -9.38
N GLN A 8 19.31 15.43 -8.54
CA GLN A 8 19.42 14.04 -9.03
C GLN A 8 18.14 13.56 -9.68
N LEU A 9 16.98 14.05 -9.23
CA LEU A 9 15.68 13.74 -9.82
C LEU A 9 15.52 14.29 -11.22
N SER A 10 15.96 15.52 -11.49
CA SER A 10 15.82 16.13 -12.80
C SER A 10 16.51 15.36 -13.94
N LYS A 11 17.45 14.49 -13.62
CA LYS A 11 18.11 13.60 -14.58
C LYS A 11 17.33 12.31 -14.89
N ILE A 12 16.32 11.98 -14.08
CA ILE A 12 15.54 10.75 -14.19
C ILE A 12 14.13 11.05 -14.73
N GLU A 13 13.70 12.29 -14.70
CA GLU A 13 12.36 12.74 -15.09
C GLU A 13 11.91 12.32 -16.49
N THR A 14 12.84 11.95 -17.37
CA THR A 14 12.55 11.52 -18.75
C THR A 14 12.54 10.00 -18.95
N ALA A 15 12.82 9.22 -17.93
CA ALA A 15 12.84 7.76 -18.07
C ALA A 15 11.42 7.18 -17.96
N GLU A 16 10.89 6.64 -19.05
CA GLU A 16 9.54 6.05 -19.08
C GLU A 16 9.46 4.67 -18.44
N ASP A 17 10.56 3.93 -18.41
CA ASP A 17 10.64 2.59 -17.85
C ASP A 17 11.89 2.40 -17.00
N LEU A 18 11.68 2.15 -15.72
CA LEU A 18 12.72 1.85 -14.74
C LEU A 18 12.52 0.46 -14.10
N SER A 19 11.98 -0.49 -14.84
CA SER A 19 11.65 -1.83 -14.35
C SER A 19 12.82 -2.58 -13.69
N ASN A 20 14.06 -2.14 -13.93
CA ASN A 20 15.28 -2.69 -13.31
C ASN A 20 15.93 -1.76 -12.28
N VAL A 21 15.26 -0.66 -11.91
CA VAL A 21 15.83 0.37 -11.02
C VAL A 21 15.12 0.39 -9.68
N ASN A 22 15.91 0.32 -8.60
CA ASN A 22 15.42 0.57 -7.25
C ASN A 22 15.45 2.08 -6.98
N PHE A 23 14.30 2.62 -6.64
CA PHE A 23 14.14 4.04 -6.39
C PHE A 23 13.97 4.29 -4.88
N VAL A 24 14.89 5.06 -4.30
CA VAL A 24 14.89 5.31 -2.85
C VAL A 24 14.89 6.80 -2.57
N ILE A 25 13.92 7.25 -1.78
CA ILE A 25 13.83 8.62 -1.28
C ILE A 25 14.03 8.59 0.24
N THR A 26 15.10 9.18 0.72
CA THR A 26 15.44 9.23 2.15
C THR A 26 15.23 10.60 2.76
N SER A 27 15.21 11.66 1.97
CA SER A 27 14.94 13.00 2.45
C SER A 27 14.24 13.86 1.38
N LEU A 28 13.48 14.85 1.84
CA LEU A 28 12.77 15.79 0.97
C LEU A 28 13.29 17.19 1.20
N THR A 29 13.63 17.88 0.11
CA THR A 29 14.02 19.30 0.18
C THR A 29 12.77 20.16 0.21
N ASN A 30 12.69 21.09 1.18
CA ASN A 30 11.55 21.98 1.36
C ASN A 30 10.19 21.29 1.52
N ASN A 31 10.15 20.07 2.06
CA ASN A 31 8.93 19.29 2.29
C ASN A 31 8.09 19.08 1.01
N LYS A 32 8.69 19.14 -0.16
CA LYS A 32 8.00 18.85 -1.42
C LYS A 32 8.47 17.53 -1.97
N PHE A 33 7.50 16.68 -2.32
CA PHE A 33 7.75 15.49 -3.08
C PHE A 33 8.12 15.88 -4.50
N PRO A 34 9.18 15.28 -5.08
CA PRO A 34 9.52 15.55 -6.46
C PRO A 34 8.44 15.05 -7.42
N GLU A 35 8.26 15.73 -8.51
CA GLU A 35 7.44 15.25 -9.59
C GLU A 35 8.13 14.05 -10.25
N ILE A 36 7.44 12.91 -10.26
CA ILE A 36 7.92 11.66 -10.84
C ILE A 36 7.13 11.41 -12.11
N THR A 37 7.82 11.16 -13.21
CA THR A 37 7.21 11.01 -14.54
C THR A 37 7.29 9.59 -15.12
N PHE A 38 7.99 8.67 -14.47
CA PHE A 38 8.11 7.28 -14.93
C PHE A 38 6.93 6.42 -14.47
N LYS A 39 6.54 5.47 -15.33
CA LYS A 39 5.38 4.61 -15.13
C LYS A 39 5.71 3.30 -14.41
N ASN A 40 6.89 2.75 -14.67
CA ASN A 40 7.29 1.44 -14.21
C ASN A 40 8.57 1.52 -13.40
N ILE A 41 8.65 0.78 -12.31
CA ILE A 41 9.81 0.76 -11.44
C ILE A 41 9.98 -0.62 -10.82
N LYS A 42 11.23 -1.02 -10.52
CA LYS A 42 11.46 -2.29 -9.85
C LYS A 42 11.05 -2.21 -8.39
N ASP A 43 11.74 -1.43 -7.59
CA ASP A 43 11.41 -1.23 -6.19
C ASP A 43 11.27 0.26 -5.89
N PHE A 44 10.28 0.60 -5.08
CA PHE A 44 10.07 1.96 -4.61
C PHE A 44 10.16 2.02 -3.10
N THR A 45 11.10 2.79 -2.59
CA THR A 45 11.25 3.04 -1.16
C THR A 45 11.18 4.53 -0.85
N CYS A 46 10.26 4.91 0.01
CA CYS A 46 10.12 6.27 0.49
C CYS A 46 10.17 6.29 2.03
N LYS A 47 11.18 6.97 2.58
CA LYS A 47 11.40 7.11 4.03
C LYS A 47 11.51 8.59 4.43
N PRO A 48 10.46 9.37 4.28
CA PRO A 48 10.52 10.79 4.61
C PRO A 48 10.71 11.01 6.11
N THR A 49 11.60 11.92 6.45
CA THR A 49 11.91 12.30 7.83
C THR A 49 11.15 13.54 8.29
N THR A 50 10.43 14.19 7.38
CA THR A 50 9.74 15.46 7.66
C THR A 50 8.23 15.26 7.85
N ASN A 51 7.67 15.98 8.83
CA ASN A 51 6.23 15.98 9.12
C ASN A 51 5.46 16.92 8.18
N ASN A 52 4.16 16.66 7.98
CA ASN A 52 3.18 17.54 7.33
C ASN A 52 3.34 17.76 5.82
N THR A 53 3.73 16.74 5.07
CA THR A 53 3.80 16.84 3.61
C THR A 53 2.83 15.84 2.96
N ASP A 54 1.93 16.32 2.13
CA ASP A 54 1.12 15.43 1.28
C ASP A 54 1.99 14.89 0.16
N TYR A 55 2.00 13.57 0.04
CA TYR A 55 2.76 12.86 -1.00
C TYR A 55 1.78 12.38 -2.06
N THR A 56 1.92 12.95 -3.24
CA THR A 56 1.25 12.43 -4.42
C THR A 56 2.31 11.88 -5.35
N ILE A 57 2.31 10.58 -5.52
CA ILE A 57 3.19 9.87 -6.43
C ILE A 57 2.32 9.50 -7.62
N SER A 58 2.12 10.47 -8.49
CA SER A 58 1.44 10.29 -9.76
C SER A 58 2.39 9.64 -10.76
N THR A 59 1.80 8.97 -11.73
CA THR A 59 2.45 8.30 -12.88
C THR A 59 3.02 6.91 -12.65
N ILE A 60 3.43 6.49 -11.44
CA ILE A 60 3.82 5.10 -11.22
C ILE A 60 2.57 4.21 -11.35
N GLN A 61 2.59 3.33 -12.36
CA GLN A 61 1.51 2.38 -12.66
C GLN A 61 1.84 0.97 -12.18
N HIS A 62 3.12 0.58 -12.26
CA HIS A 62 3.55 -0.77 -11.90
C HIS A 62 4.85 -0.75 -11.10
N VAL A 63 4.84 -1.46 -9.97
CA VAL A 63 6.01 -1.78 -9.16
C VAL A 63 6.30 -3.26 -9.32
N TYR A 64 7.32 -3.64 -10.10
CA TYR A 64 7.71 -5.02 -10.37
C TYR A 64 8.29 -5.76 -9.16
N GLY A 65 8.73 -5.06 -8.16
CA GLY A 65 9.21 -5.58 -6.89
C GLY A 65 8.38 -5.03 -5.74
N ASN A 66 9.03 -4.32 -4.83
CA ASN A 66 8.44 -3.95 -3.56
C ASN A 66 8.15 -2.46 -3.46
N LEU A 67 6.99 -2.14 -2.89
CA LEU A 67 6.62 -0.81 -2.44
C LEU A 67 6.86 -0.69 -0.94
N ASN A 68 7.73 0.23 -0.52
CA ASN A 68 8.02 0.46 0.89
C ASN A 68 7.89 1.95 1.22
N VAL A 69 6.88 2.30 2.00
CA VAL A 69 6.65 3.67 2.48
C VAL A 69 6.65 3.68 4.00
N THR A 70 7.71 4.21 4.58
CA THR A 70 7.85 4.29 6.02
C THR A 70 8.29 5.67 6.44
N GLY A 71 7.79 6.18 7.55
CA GLY A 71 8.25 7.48 8.07
C GLY A 71 7.30 8.13 9.06
N GLN A 72 7.74 9.24 9.61
CA GLN A 72 6.95 10.07 10.54
C GLN A 72 6.07 11.05 9.75
N MET A 73 5.07 10.55 9.06
CA MET A 73 4.21 11.40 8.24
C MET A 73 2.92 11.73 8.99
N ARG A 74 2.53 12.99 8.99
CA ARG A 74 1.16 13.43 9.28
C ARG A 74 0.38 13.69 7.99
N SER A 75 0.71 13.01 6.92
CA SER A 75 0.35 13.43 5.58
C SER A 75 -0.35 12.33 4.80
N ASN A 76 -1.11 12.75 3.81
CA ASN A 76 -1.78 11.82 2.91
C ASN A 76 -0.78 11.20 1.93
N ALA A 77 -0.82 9.88 1.78
CA ALA A 77 -0.08 9.17 0.75
C ALA A 77 -1.04 8.80 -0.39
N LYS A 78 -0.80 9.35 -1.57
CA LYS A 78 -1.64 9.16 -2.75
C LYS A 78 -0.82 8.54 -3.88
N PHE A 79 -1.31 7.44 -4.43
CA PHE A 79 -0.78 6.75 -5.59
C PHE A 79 -1.91 6.62 -6.61
N PRO A 80 -2.25 7.72 -7.32
CA PRO A 80 -3.48 7.77 -8.12
C PRO A 80 -3.46 6.80 -9.30
N ASP A 81 -2.29 6.48 -9.85
CA ASP A 81 -2.15 5.69 -11.07
C ASP A 81 -1.59 4.29 -10.82
N LEU A 82 -1.26 3.93 -9.57
CA LEU A 82 -0.67 2.64 -9.24
C LEU A 82 -1.70 1.51 -9.35
N GLU A 83 -1.46 0.59 -10.28
CA GLU A 83 -2.34 -0.53 -10.60
C GLU A 83 -1.88 -1.85 -9.99
N ILE A 84 -0.57 -2.13 -10.01
CA ILE A 84 -0.01 -3.43 -9.65
C ILE A 84 1.27 -3.27 -8.83
N ILE A 85 1.41 -4.13 -7.83
CA ILE A 85 2.65 -4.37 -7.10
C ILE A 85 2.91 -5.87 -7.18
N ASP A 86 3.99 -6.32 -7.87
CA ASP A 86 4.28 -7.76 -8.00
C ASP A 86 4.86 -8.36 -6.71
N GLY A 87 5.60 -7.58 -5.96
CA GLY A 87 6.15 -7.95 -4.67
C GLY A 87 5.25 -7.58 -3.49
N TYR A 88 5.85 -7.22 -2.36
CA TYR A 88 5.10 -6.77 -1.20
C TYR A 88 4.85 -5.26 -1.22
N GLY A 89 3.72 -4.85 -0.66
CA GLY A 89 3.41 -3.47 -0.30
C GLY A 89 3.52 -3.28 1.21
N TYR A 90 4.46 -2.47 1.67
CA TYR A 90 4.63 -2.15 3.08
C TYR A 90 4.48 -0.65 3.30
N ILE A 91 3.41 -0.24 3.97
CA ILE A 91 3.14 1.16 4.27
C ILE A 91 2.92 1.31 5.78
N GLN A 92 3.88 1.94 6.43
CA GLN A 92 3.82 2.21 7.85
C GLN A 92 3.92 3.71 8.11
N ILE A 93 2.78 4.31 8.45
CA ILE A 93 2.66 5.75 8.72
C ILE A 93 2.05 5.93 10.11
N PRO A 94 2.84 6.26 11.15
CA PRO A 94 2.39 6.22 12.54
C PRO A 94 1.40 7.31 12.93
N MET A 95 1.23 8.35 12.12
CA MET A 95 0.38 9.50 12.45
C MET A 95 -0.81 9.63 11.48
N PHE A 96 -1.86 10.35 11.93
CA PHE A 96 -3.12 10.58 11.20
C PHE A 96 -2.87 10.90 9.72
N ALA A 97 -3.13 9.94 8.88
CA ALA A 97 -2.89 10.03 7.44
C ALA A 97 -4.03 9.35 6.68
N SER A 98 -4.17 9.66 5.41
CA SER A 98 -4.99 8.90 4.49
C SER A 98 -4.11 8.19 3.47
N ILE A 99 -4.53 6.98 3.08
CA ILE A 99 -3.95 6.26 1.95
C ILE A 99 -4.99 6.20 0.85
N THR A 100 -4.58 6.56 -0.36
CA THR A 100 -5.45 6.55 -1.54
C THR A 100 -4.73 5.90 -2.70
N MET A 101 -5.22 4.73 -3.12
CA MET A 101 -4.76 3.97 -4.29
C MET A 101 -5.98 3.54 -5.10
N PRO A 102 -6.60 4.47 -5.82
CA PRO A 102 -7.95 4.29 -6.37
C PRO A 102 -8.01 3.25 -7.49
N VAL A 103 -6.87 2.96 -8.12
CA VAL A 103 -6.78 2.02 -9.25
C VAL A 103 -5.96 0.77 -8.96
N LEU A 104 -5.45 0.60 -7.73
CA LEU A 104 -4.70 -0.58 -7.33
C LEU A 104 -5.60 -1.82 -7.38
N LYS A 105 -5.19 -2.81 -8.16
CA LYS A 105 -5.94 -4.05 -8.43
C LYS A 105 -5.34 -5.27 -7.75
N GLU A 106 -4.00 -5.33 -7.72
CA GLU A 106 -3.29 -6.54 -7.29
C GLU A 106 -2.01 -6.22 -6.54
N VAL A 107 -1.76 -6.99 -5.47
CA VAL A 107 -0.48 -7.05 -4.76
C VAL A 107 -0.05 -8.51 -4.71
N GLY A 108 1.03 -8.86 -5.38
CA GLY A 108 1.50 -10.23 -5.54
C GLY A 108 2.02 -10.87 -4.25
N GLY A 109 2.62 -10.07 -3.37
CA GLY A 109 3.09 -10.48 -2.05
C GLY A 109 2.19 -9.98 -0.91
N GLN A 110 2.78 -9.85 0.26
CA GLN A 110 2.10 -9.31 1.44
C GLN A 110 1.75 -7.83 1.23
N PHE A 111 0.55 -7.42 1.65
CA PHE A 111 0.17 -6.02 1.69
C PHE A 111 -0.09 -5.59 3.15
N TYR A 112 0.84 -4.84 3.69
CA TYR A 112 0.83 -4.40 5.08
C TYR A 112 0.59 -2.90 5.18
N LEU A 113 -0.53 -2.51 5.76
CA LEU A 113 -0.91 -1.13 6.02
C LEU A 113 -1.01 -0.91 7.54
N SER A 114 -0.04 -0.24 8.13
CA SER A 114 -0.01 0.01 9.57
C SER A 114 0.12 1.50 9.88
N GLY A 115 -0.74 1.99 10.74
CA GLY A 115 -0.71 3.38 11.19
C GLY A 115 -2.04 3.86 11.73
N ASN A 116 -2.10 5.15 12.04
CA ASN A 116 -3.32 5.82 12.46
C ASN A 116 -4.04 6.41 11.25
N PHE A 117 -4.48 5.53 10.33
CA PHE A 117 -5.16 5.99 9.12
C PHE A 117 -6.53 6.58 9.43
N THR A 118 -6.78 7.79 8.94
CA THR A 118 -8.10 8.41 8.95
C THR A 118 -8.98 7.91 7.80
N SER A 119 -8.37 7.45 6.71
CA SER A 119 -9.05 6.77 5.62
C SER A 119 -8.08 5.85 4.86
N CYS A 120 -8.61 4.76 4.34
CA CYS A 120 -7.93 3.84 3.46
C CYS A 120 -8.85 3.57 2.26
N ASN A 121 -8.47 4.05 1.08
CA ASN A 121 -9.28 3.97 -0.13
C ASN A 121 -8.61 3.05 -1.16
N LEU A 122 -9.14 1.84 -1.29
CA LEU A 122 -8.67 0.75 -2.16
C LEU A 122 -9.84 0.13 -2.95
N PRO A 123 -10.61 0.94 -3.71
CA PRO A 123 -11.89 0.49 -4.25
C PRO A 123 -11.79 -0.61 -5.31
N LEU A 124 -10.63 -0.76 -5.97
CA LEU A 124 -10.41 -1.76 -7.02
C LEU A 124 -9.49 -2.91 -6.61
N LEU A 125 -9.00 -2.93 -5.36
CA LEU A 125 -8.13 -4.00 -4.91
C LEU A 125 -8.90 -5.33 -4.91
N SER A 126 -8.47 -6.26 -5.76
CA SER A 126 -9.16 -7.54 -5.98
C SER A 126 -8.38 -8.74 -5.47
N LYS A 127 -7.04 -8.66 -5.46
CA LYS A 127 -6.19 -9.80 -5.09
C LYS A 127 -4.99 -9.38 -4.26
N VAL A 128 -4.68 -10.18 -3.25
CA VAL A 128 -3.48 -10.02 -2.43
C VAL A 128 -2.84 -11.37 -2.20
N CYS A 129 -1.51 -11.43 -2.33
CA CYS A 129 -0.68 -12.62 -2.07
C CYS A 129 -1.06 -13.85 -2.90
N CYS A 130 -1.35 -13.63 -4.19
CA CYS A 130 -1.71 -14.69 -5.13
C CYS A 130 -0.50 -15.23 -5.91
N SER A 131 0.71 -14.72 -5.63
CA SER A 131 1.93 -15.18 -6.28
C SER A 131 2.39 -16.51 -5.69
N ALA A 132 2.77 -17.46 -6.55
CA ALA A 132 3.30 -18.77 -6.15
C ALA A 132 4.67 -18.71 -5.45
N SER A 133 5.29 -17.56 -5.37
CA SER A 133 6.56 -17.33 -4.68
C SER A 133 6.47 -16.09 -3.79
N PRO A 134 5.93 -16.20 -2.60
CA PRO A 134 5.90 -15.10 -1.66
C PRO A 134 7.32 -14.83 -1.14
N VAL A 135 7.92 -13.77 -1.64
CA VAL A 135 9.35 -13.49 -1.39
C VAL A 135 9.60 -12.92 0.03
N TYR A 136 8.58 -12.41 0.70
CA TYR A 136 8.73 -11.84 2.03
C TYR A 136 7.45 -11.98 2.85
N TYR A 137 7.43 -12.95 3.77
CA TYR A 137 6.46 -12.99 4.86
C TYR A 137 7.15 -12.60 6.16
N LYS A 138 6.48 -11.80 6.94
CA LYS A 138 6.73 -11.76 8.37
C LYS A 138 5.69 -12.70 9.00
N GLU A 139 6.18 -13.80 9.48
CA GLU A 139 5.36 -14.85 10.08
C GLU A 139 4.40 -14.27 11.13
N GLY A 140 3.12 -14.61 11.04
CA GLY A 140 2.08 -14.14 11.95
C GLY A 140 1.46 -12.77 11.65
N GLU A 141 1.82 -12.10 10.55
CA GLU A 141 1.26 -10.78 10.20
C GLU A 141 0.20 -10.80 9.07
N GLY A 142 -0.12 -11.98 8.52
CA GLY A 142 -1.11 -12.11 7.44
C GLY A 142 -0.63 -11.58 6.10
N SER A 143 -1.33 -11.95 5.04
CA SER A 143 -1.01 -11.51 3.68
C SER A 143 -1.61 -10.15 3.35
N LEU A 144 -2.82 -9.89 3.81
CA LEU A 144 -3.41 -8.57 3.84
C LEU A 144 -3.58 -8.15 5.31
N ALA A 145 -2.71 -7.28 5.78
CA ALA A 145 -2.74 -6.79 7.15
C ALA A 145 -3.02 -5.29 7.18
N ILE A 146 -4.14 -4.89 7.75
CA ILE A 146 -4.58 -3.50 7.83
C ILE A 146 -4.86 -3.12 9.27
N SER A 147 -4.20 -2.08 9.77
CA SER A 147 -4.47 -1.49 11.06
C SER A 147 -4.99 -0.07 10.90
N LEU A 148 -6.25 0.14 11.26
CA LEU A 148 -6.94 1.43 11.18
C LEU A 148 -7.20 1.97 12.59
N GLN A 149 -7.44 3.28 12.71
CA GLN A 149 -7.95 3.85 13.95
C GLN A 149 -9.43 4.19 13.82
N SER A 150 -10.30 3.29 14.29
CA SER A 150 -11.73 3.51 14.45
C SER A 150 -12.42 4.02 13.16
N LYS A 151 -12.08 3.44 12.02
CA LYS A 151 -12.70 3.73 10.72
C LYS A 151 -13.15 2.44 10.04
N SER A 152 -14.10 2.56 9.14
CA SER A 152 -14.50 1.44 8.30
C SER A 152 -13.45 1.18 7.22
N LEU A 153 -13.25 -0.09 6.94
CA LEU A 153 -12.47 -0.57 5.81
C LEU A 153 -13.44 -0.98 4.71
N ASP A 154 -13.29 -0.39 3.54
CA ASP A 154 -14.12 -0.69 2.38
C ASP A 154 -13.22 -1.13 1.22
N ILE A 155 -13.31 -2.42 0.88
CA ILE A 155 -12.57 -3.07 -0.21
C ILE A 155 -13.58 -3.91 -1.02
N PRO A 156 -14.50 -3.28 -1.73
CA PRO A 156 -15.66 -3.94 -2.33
C PRO A 156 -15.31 -4.94 -3.42
N GLU A 157 -14.18 -4.75 -4.10
CA GLU A 157 -13.74 -5.61 -5.20
C GLU A 157 -12.81 -6.75 -4.76
N LEU A 158 -12.51 -6.88 -3.47
CA LEU A 158 -11.62 -7.93 -2.98
C LEU A 158 -12.24 -9.32 -3.21
N LEU A 159 -11.56 -10.15 -4.00
CA LEU A 159 -11.98 -11.50 -4.38
C LEU A 159 -11.19 -12.56 -3.62
N HIS A 160 -9.89 -12.35 -3.47
CA HIS A 160 -8.99 -13.37 -2.96
C HIS A 160 -7.86 -12.79 -2.11
N VAL A 161 -7.61 -13.43 -0.97
CA VAL A 161 -6.44 -13.19 -0.13
C VAL A 161 -5.72 -14.51 0.07
N GLY A 162 -4.57 -14.66 -0.57
CA GLY A 162 -3.74 -15.85 -0.46
C GLY A 162 -2.87 -15.87 0.79
N GLY A 163 -2.03 -16.90 0.90
CA GLY A 163 -1.00 -17.03 1.93
C GLY A 163 -1.52 -17.14 3.35
N GLU A 164 -1.06 -16.28 4.26
CA GLU A 164 -1.44 -16.34 5.68
C GLU A 164 -2.83 -15.79 6.01
N GLY A 165 -3.45 -15.04 5.09
CA GLY A 165 -4.82 -14.59 5.19
C GLY A 165 -5.02 -13.10 5.43
N LEU A 166 -6.22 -12.75 5.92
CA LEU A 166 -6.69 -11.38 6.14
C LEU A 166 -6.66 -11.03 7.64
N PHE A 167 -5.89 -10.02 7.98
CA PHE A 167 -5.76 -9.52 9.34
C PHE A 167 -6.20 -8.05 9.42
N VAL A 168 -7.28 -7.77 10.11
CA VAL A 168 -7.78 -6.41 10.29
C VAL A 168 -7.79 -6.06 11.77
N ASN A 169 -7.20 -4.91 12.10
CA ASN A 169 -7.09 -4.45 13.47
C ASN A 169 -7.66 -3.03 13.61
N LYS A 170 -8.44 -2.81 14.67
CA LYS A 170 -9.03 -1.52 15.04
C LYS A 170 -9.98 -0.90 13.99
N ALA A 171 -10.52 -1.67 13.07
CA ALA A 171 -11.59 -1.20 12.19
C ALA A 171 -12.92 -1.12 12.95
N THR A 172 -13.78 -0.15 12.64
CA THR A 172 -15.15 -0.09 13.14
C THR A 172 -16.10 -0.96 12.33
N GLY A 173 -15.80 -1.16 11.06
CA GLY A 173 -16.54 -2.02 10.16
C GLY A 173 -15.67 -2.46 8.99
N ILE A 174 -16.06 -3.54 8.34
CA ILE A 174 -15.38 -4.09 7.17
C ILE A 174 -16.42 -4.43 6.12
N THR A 175 -16.22 -3.94 4.91
CA THR A 175 -16.98 -4.28 3.72
C THR A 175 -16.06 -4.89 2.68
N CYS A 176 -16.31 -6.14 2.29
CA CYS A 176 -15.63 -6.84 1.22
C CYS A 176 -16.61 -7.84 0.58
N ASP A 177 -17.64 -7.30 -0.04
CA ASP A 177 -18.82 -8.06 -0.49
C ASP A 177 -18.53 -9.11 -1.57
N LYS A 178 -17.41 -8.96 -2.30
CA LYS A 178 -17.01 -9.92 -3.34
C LYS A 178 -15.98 -10.96 -2.87
N LEU A 179 -15.60 -10.95 -1.60
CA LEU A 179 -14.58 -11.86 -1.09
C LEU A 179 -15.05 -13.32 -1.21
N GLN A 180 -14.29 -14.12 -1.96
CA GLN A 180 -14.61 -15.53 -2.25
C GLN A 180 -13.72 -16.48 -1.48
N THR A 181 -12.42 -16.15 -1.37
CA THR A 181 -11.46 -17.07 -0.76
C THR A 181 -10.43 -16.34 0.10
N ILE A 182 -10.11 -16.98 1.22
CA ILE A 182 -8.97 -16.67 2.07
C ILE A 182 -8.23 -17.98 2.30
N ASP A 183 -6.98 -18.09 1.84
CA ASP A 183 -6.22 -19.35 1.96
C ASP A 183 -5.75 -19.63 3.39
N GLY A 184 -5.64 -18.61 4.21
CA GLY A 184 -5.15 -18.71 5.58
C GLY A 184 -6.18 -18.31 6.62
N THR A 185 -5.78 -17.47 7.55
CA THR A 185 -6.58 -17.06 8.70
C THR A 185 -7.36 -15.78 8.43
N LEU A 186 -8.63 -15.73 8.79
CA LEU A 186 -9.37 -14.49 8.96
C LEU A 186 -9.27 -14.04 10.42
N GLN A 187 -8.56 -12.94 10.67
CA GLN A 187 -8.45 -12.37 12.00
C GLN A 187 -8.95 -10.92 12.01
N ILE A 188 -9.98 -10.65 12.78
CA ILE A 188 -10.55 -9.32 12.95
C ILE A 188 -10.51 -8.96 14.42
N LYS A 189 -9.75 -7.93 14.77
CA LYS A 189 -9.64 -7.44 16.15
C LYS A 189 -10.28 -6.06 16.28
N SER A 190 -11.11 -5.88 17.31
CA SER A 190 -11.71 -4.59 17.66
C SER A 190 -12.65 -4.02 16.60
N ALA A 191 -13.27 -4.85 15.77
CA ALA A 191 -14.37 -4.44 14.90
C ALA A 191 -15.67 -4.33 15.71
N THR A 192 -16.47 -3.29 15.44
CA THR A 192 -17.79 -3.10 16.07
C THR A 192 -18.92 -3.62 15.20
N SER A 193 -18.68 -3.78 13.89
CA SER A 193 -19.64 -4.35 12.94
C SER A 193 -18.93 -5.10 11.82
N LEU A 194 -19.56 -6.16 11.35
CA LEU A 194 -19.18 -6.91 10.16
C LEU A 194 -20.42 -7.00 9.28
N SER A 195 -20.28 -6.82 7.97
CA SER A 195 -21.39 -7.11 7.08
C SER A 195 -21.66 -8.62 7.08
N GLN A 196 -22.93 -9.00 7.17
CA GLN A 196 -23.34 -10.39 7.25
C GLN A 196 -23.00 -11.16 5.95
N GLU A 197 -22.92 -10.46 4.83
CA GLU A 197 -22.55 -11.00 3.52
C GLU A 197 -21.09 -11.40 3.45
N THR A 198 -20.22 -10.73 4.18
CA THR A 198 -18.77 -11.06 4.25
C THR A 198 -18.48 -12.41 4.95
N LEU A 199 -19.42 -12.93 5.76
CA LEU A 199 -19.23 -14.16 6.55
C LEU A 199 -19.98 -15.36 6.00
N SER A 200 -20.67 -15.24 4.88
CA SER A 200 -21.44 -16.32 4.26
C SER A 200 -20.61 -17.23 3.32
N MET A 201 -19.32 -17.37 3.60
CA MET A 201 -18.45 -18.32 2.92
C MET A 201 -18.60 -19.74 3.47
#